data_9d9c244d68f05edfd7126dbb165be20f
#
_entry.id   9d9c244d68f05edfd7126dbb165be20f
#
_cell.length_a   1.000
_cell.length_b   1.000
_cell.length_c   1.000
_cell.angle_alpha   90.00
_cell.angle_beta   90.00
_cell.angle_gamma   90.00
#
_symmetry.space_group_name_H-M   'P 1'
#
loop_
_entity.id
_entity.type
_entity.pdbx_description
1 polymer ?
#
loop_
_entity_poly.entity_id
_entity_poly.type
_entity_poly.pdbx_seq_one_letter_code
_entity_poly.pdbx_strand_id
1 'polypeptide(L)'
;RDRSPSRGLGDVYKRQGIIGSTGYAGQELVRILTQHKDAEVVWYGSRSYIDQKYYEVFRNMFQIVDDKCLDDNMDELASKVDVIFTATPQGLCSSLVSEEILSKVKIIDLSADFRIKDVNRYEEWYGIKHQSPEFIDEAVYGLCEINREDIKKARLIANPGCYPTCSTLSIYPMAKEGLIEMNSVIIDAKSGTSGAGRGAKAVSYTHLRAHETDS
;
A
#
# COMPACT_ATOMS: atom_id res chain seq x y z
N ARG A 1 -26.55 -9.78 11.75
CA ARG A 1 -25.83 -10.83 12.48
C ARG A 1 -24.95 -10.14 13.49
N ASP A 2 -25.35 -10.26 14.74
CA ASP A 2 -24.65 -9.71 15.89
C ASP A 2 -23.20 -10.16 15.87
N ARG A 3 -22.26 -9.24 15.68
CA ARG A 3 -20.84 -9.50 15.96
C ARG A 3 -20.64 -9.33 17.46
N SER A 4 -21.19 -10.28 18.19
CA SER A 4 -20.99 -10.35 19.65
C SER A 4 -19.52 -10.63 19.93
N PRO A 5 -18.83 -9.85 20.74
CA PRO A 5 -17.45 -10.08 21.14
C PRO A 5 -17.42 -11.16 22.21
N SER A 6 -17.52 -12.41 21.79
CA SER A 6 -17.17 -13.54 22.65
C SER A 6 -15.99 -14.29 22.05
N ARG A 7 -14.84 -13.61 21.93
CA ARG A 7 -13.57 -14.27 21.76
C ARG A 7 -12.78 -14.09 23.04
N GLY A 8 -12.19 -15.18 23.52
CA GLY A 8 -11.55 -15.25 24.80
C GLY A 8 -10.47 -14.19 25.01
N LEU A 9 -10.23 -13.85 26.24
CA LEU A 9 -9.12 -13.05 26.73
C LEU A 9 -7.80 -13.56 26.14
N GLY A 10 -7.32 -12.91 25.03
CA GLY A 10 -6.05 -13.27 24.42
C GLY A 10 -5.83 -12.86 22.96
N ASP A 11 -6.87 -12.61 22.18
CA ASP A 11 -6.70 -12.23 20.76
C ASP A 11 -6.40 -10.73 20.64
N VAL A 12 -5.13 -10.39 20.61
CA VAL A 12 -4.67 -9.01 20.33
C VAL A 12 -4.76 -8.79 18.83
N TYR A 13 -5.87 -8.18 18.37
CA TYR A 13 -5.98 -7.68 17.00
C TYR A 13 -5.00 -6.55 16.76
N LYS A 14 -4.36 -6.57 15.60
CA LYS A 14 -3.61 -5.41 15.11
C LYS A 14 -4.59 -4.41 14.52
N ARG A 15 -4.67 -3.23 15.14
CA ARG A 15 -5.52 -2.15 14.66
C ARG A 15 -4.91 -1.52 13.40
N GLN A 16 -5.74 -1.38 12.37
CA GLN A 16 -5.32 -0.93 11.06
C GLN A 16 -5.97 0.42 10.73
N GLY A 17 -5.19 1.33 10.15
CA GLY A 17 -5.70 2.53 9.50
C GLY A 17 -5.39 2.51 8.01
N ILE A 18 -6.31 3.00 7.19
CA ILE A 18 -6.14 3.05 5.74
C ILE A 18 -6.34 4.49 5.27
N ILE A 19 -5.28 5.17 4.84
CA ILE A 19 -5.37 6.45 4.14
C ILE A 19 -5.64 6.18 2.67
N GLY A 20 -6.62 6.87 2.10
CA GLY A 20 -7.11 6.60 0.73
C GLY A 20 -8.02 5.37 0.65
N SER A 21 -8.74 5.03 1.71
CA SER A 21 -9.63 3.88 1.81
C SER A 21 -10.72 3.82 0.74
N THR A 22 -11.08 4.96 0.14
CA THR A 22 -12.10 5.07 -0.89
C THR A 22 -11.57 5.03 -2.33
N GLY A 23 -10.25 4.87 -2.53
CA GLY A 23 -9.67 4.48 -3.82
C GLY A 23 -9.88 2.99 -4.13
N TYR A 24 -9.57 2.54 -5.36
CA TYR A 24 -9.72 1.12 -5.71
C TYR A 24 -8.85 0.21 -4.86
N ALA A 25 -7.56 0.56 -4.67
CA ALA A 25 -6.66 -0.21 -3.81
C ALA A 25 -7.10 -0.16 -2.34
N GLY A 26 -7.53 1.00 -1.84
CA GLY A 26 -8.04 1.17 -0.47
C GLY A 26 -9.31 0.36 -0.22
N GLN A 27 -10.25 0.35 -1.15
CA GLN A 27 -11.47 -0.46 -1.05
C GLN A 27 -11.14 -1.97 -0.98
N GLU A 28 -10.17 -2.41 -1.77
CA GLU A 28 -9.75 -3.81 -1.76
C GLU A 28 -9.04 -4.18 -0.45
N LEU A 29 -8.21 -3.27 0.09
CA LEU A 29 -7.64 -3.43 1.45
C LEU A 29 -8.73 -3.57 2.51
N VAL A 30 -9.73 -2.70 2.51
CA VAL A 30 -10.88 -2.80 3.44
C VAL A 30 -11.54 -4.16 3.32
N ARG A 31 -11.82 -4.61 2.07
CA ARG A 31 -12.45 -5.91 1.84
C ARG A 31 -11.64 -7.08 2.38
N ILE A 32 -10.32 -7.06 2.20
CA ILE A 32 -9.42 -8.11 2.67
C ILE A 32 -9.29 -8.07 4.20
N LEU A 33 -9.05 -6.89 4.76
CA LEU A 33 -8.76 -6.74 6.18
C LEU A 33 -10.00 -6.96 7.06
N THR A 34 -11.20 -6.62 6.60
CA THR A 34 -12.45 -6.92 7.34
C THR A 34 -12.73 -8.41 7.48
N GLN A 35 -12.09 -9.24 6.67
CA GLN A 35 -12.18 -10.72 6.75
C GLN A 35 -10.97 -11.35 7.44
N HIS A 36 -9.93 -10.57 7.74
CA HIS A 36 -8.70 -11.06 8.32
C HIS A 36 -8.89 -11.32 9.82
N LYS A 37 -8.48 -12.51 10.28
CA LYS A 37 -8.72 -12.95 11.67
C LYS A 37 -7.92 -12.18 12.73
N ASP A 38 -6.78 -11.60 12.35
CA ASP A 38 -5.83 -10.93 13.25
C ASP A 38 -5.75 -9.40 12.99
N ALA A 39 -6.68 -8.84 12.22
CA ALA A 39 -6.72 -7.42 11.89
C ALA A 39 -8.09 -6.81 12.18
N GLU A 40 -8.08 -5.56 12.64
CA GLU A 40 -9.25 -4.74 12.83
C GLU A 40 -9.03 -3.37 12.17
N VAL A 41 -9.86 -3.03 11.20
CA VAL A 41 -9.79 -1.69 10.57
C VAL A 41 -10.60 -0.72 11.41
N VAL A 42 -9.93 0.28 11.97
CA VAL A 42 -10.53 1.29 12.87
C VAL A 42 -10.46 2.71 12.29
N TRP A 43 -9.82 2.90 11.14
CA TRP A 43 -9.69 4.19 10.48
C TRP A 43 -9.83 4.06 8.96
N TYR A 44 -10.86 4.69 8.43
CA TYR A 44 -11.19 4.71 7.00
C TYR A 44 -10.92 6.10 6.42
N GLY A 45 -9.62 6.44 6.18
CA GLY A 45 -9.19 7.76 5.71
C GLY A 45 -9.65 8.06 4.29
N SER A 46 -10.29 9.20 4.10
CA SER A 46 -10.75 9.68 2.80
C SER A 46 -10.94 11.19 2.79
N ARG A 47 -10.24 11.90 1.91
CA ARG A 47 -10.40 13.36 1.76
C ARG A 47 -11.73 13.78 1.13
N SER A 48 -12.31 12.90 0.31
CA SER A 48 -13.51 13.23 -0.47
C SER A 48 -14.84 12.93 0.25
N TYR A 49 -14.81 12.09 1.29
CA TYR A 49 -16.01 11.54 1.91
C TYR A 49 -15.96 11.62 3.44
N ILE A 50 -15.27 12.61 3.99
CA ILE A 50 -15.18 12.83 5.45
C ILE A 50 -16.61 12.88 6.05
N ASP A 51 -16.83 12.23 7.20
CA ASP A 51 -18.09 12.10 7.93
C ASP A 51 -19.20 11.27 7.25
N GLN A 52 -19.01 10.83 6.00
CA GLN A 52 -19.94 9.90 5.37
C GLN A 52 -19.69 8.48 5.84
N LYS A 53 -20.72 7.68 5.99
CA LYS A 53 -20.57 6.27 6.30
C LYS A 53 -19.93 5.51 5.14
N TYR A 54 -19.00 4.63 5.44
CA TYR A 54 -18.25 3.92 4.40
C TYR A 54 -19.15 3.13 3.44
N TYR A 55 -20.23 2.51 3.95
CA TYR A 55 -21.20 1.80 3.12
C TYR A 55 -22.05 2.72 2.22
N GLU A 56 -22.15 4.01 2.51
CA GLU A 56 -22.83 4.96 1.61
C GLU A 56 -22.01 5.25 0.37
N VAL A 57 -20.66 5.21 0.52
CA VAL A 57 -19.72 5.29 -0.60
C VAL A 57 -19.66 3.96 -1.37
N PHE A 58 -19.69 2.85 -0.64
CA PHE A 58 -19.60 1.49 -1.18
C PHE A 58 -20.73 0.60 -0.68
N ARG A 59 -21.81 0.54 -1.43
CA ARG A 59 -23.03 -0.18 -1.02
C ARG A 59 -22.84 -1.67 -0.74
N ASN A 60 -21.84 -2.31 -1.35
CA ASN A 60 -21.47 -3.69 -1.07
C ASN A 60 -20.89 -3.90 0.35
N MET A 61 -20.55 -2.82 1.04
CA MET A 61 -20.08 -2.85 2.43
C MET A 61 -21.20 -2.62 3.45
N PHE A 62 -22.46 -2.52 3.00
CA PHE A 62 -23.63 -2.38 3.88
C PHE A 62 -23.70 -3.57 4.86
N GLN A 63 -23.92 -3.27 6.14
CA GLN A 63 -23.90 -4.23 7.26
C GLN A 63 -22.53 -4.90 7.51
N ILE A 64 -21.48 -4.49 6.82
CA ILE A 64 -20.11 -4.98 7.03
C ILE A 64 -19.25 -3.91 7.70
N VAL A 65 -19.29 -2.68 7.19
CA VAL A 65 -18.55 -1.51 7.69
C VAL A 65 -19.54 -0.38 7.92
N ASP A 66 -19.86 -0.09 9.18
CA ASP A 66 -20.78 0.99 9.59
C ASP A 66 -20.04 2.26 10.05
N ASP A 67 -18.73 2.24 9.99
CA ASP A 67 -17.87 3.35 10.38
C ASP A 67 -17.93 4.51 9.38
N LYS A 68 -17.62 5.72 9.85
CA LYS A 68 -17.48 6.89 9.01
C LYS A 68 -16.10 6.97 8.38
N CYS A 69 -16.05 7.59 7.20
CA CYS A 69 -14.80 8.06 6.63
C CYS A 69 -14.24 9.22 7.45
N LEU A 70 -12.92 9.17 7.70
CA LEU A 70 -12.18 10.14 8.49
C LEU A 70 -11.17 10.87 7.59
N ASP A 71 -10.55 11.91 8.11
CA ASP A 71 -9.49 12.64 7.43
C ASP A 71 -8.13 11.89 7.44
N ASP A 72 -7.07 12.57 7.01
CA ASP A 72 -5.70 12.04 6.98
C ASP A 72 -4.86 12.58 8.15
N ASN A 73 -5.46 12.85 9.31
CA ASN A 73 -4.73 13.33 10.49
C ASN A 73 -3.80 12.23 11.03
N MET A 74 -2.52 12.28 10.64
CA MET A 74 -1.53 11.26 10.96
C MET A 74 -1.24 11.15 12.45
N ASP A 75 -1.23 12.24 13.20
CA ASP A 75 -0.94 12.23 14.65
C ASP A 75 -2.04 11.51 15.42
N GLU A 76 -3.30 11.82 15.08
CA GLU A 76 -4.44 11.15 15.68
C GLU A 76 -4.49 9.67 15.27
N LEU A 77 -4.29 9.39 13.99
CA LEU A 77 -4.28 8.03 13.44
C LEU A 77 -3.19 7.19 14.10
N ALA A 78 -1.94 7.67 14.16
CA ALA A 78 -0.83 6.95 14.76
C ALA A 78 -1.01 6.66 16.26
N SER A 79 -1.87 7.41 16.94
CA SER A 79 -2.20 7.13 18.35
C SER A 79 -3.23 6.00 18.52
N LYS A 80 -3.96 5.66 17.47
CA LYS A 80 -5.10 4.72 17.53
C LYS A 80 -4.83 3.36 16.89
N VAL A 81 -3.81 3.25 16.05
CA VAL A 81 -3.54 2.05 15.25
C VAL A 81 -2.13 1.49 15.45
N ASP A 82 -1.91 0.26 15.05
CA ASP A 82 -0.61 -0.40 15.04
C ASP A 82 0.06 -0.35 13.67
N VAL A 83 -0.76 -0.28 12.60
CA VAL A 83 -0.32 -0.28 11.20
C VAL A 83 -1.15 0.71 10.39
N ILE A 84 -0.48 1.50 9.55
CA ILE A 84 -1.11 2.40 8.58
C ILE A 84 -0.80 1.91 7.17
N PHE A 85 -1.84 1.74 6.36
CA PHE A 85 -1.70 1.59 4.92
C PHE A 85 -1.92 2.94 4.23
N THR A 86 -1.03 3.31 3.33
CA THR A 86 -1.20 4.49 2.46
C THR A 86 -1.53 4.04 1.04
N ALA A 87 -2.80 4.09 0.67
CA ALA A 87 -3.30 3.78 -0.67
C ALA A 87 -3.55 5.08 -1.45
N THR A 88 -2.50 5.86 -1.63
CA THR A 88 -2.54 7.25 -2.07
C THR A 88 -1.73 7.47 -3.36
N PRO A 89 -1.94 8.59 -4.07
CA PRO A 89 -1.04 9.01 -5.14
C PRO A 89 0.40 9.24 -4.65
N GLN A 90 1.35 9.17 -5.58
CA GLN A 90 2.77 9.44 -5.32
C GLN A 90 2.97 10.83 -4.70
N GLY A 91 3.94 10.95 -3.81
CA GLY A 91 4.29 12.17 -3.09
C GLY A 91 3.51 12.38 -1.80
N LEU A 92 2.37 11.70 -1.60
CA LEU A 92 1.58 11.92 -0.40
C LEU A 92 2.12 11.12 0.79
N CYS A 93 2.48 9.87 0.63
CA CYS A 93 3.05 9.08 1.73
C CYS A 93 4.33 9.73 2.25
N SER A 94 5.24 10.11 1.35
CA SER A 94 6.49 10.80 1.71
C SER A 94 6.27 12.14 2.43
N SER A 95 5.15 12.81 2.21
CA SER A 95 4.78 14.03 2.94
C SER A 95 4.20 13.78 4.34
N LEU A 96 3.74 12.56 4.61
CA LEU A 96 3.10 12.17 5.87
C LEU A 96 4.04 11.43 6.82
N VAL A 97 5.11 10.84 6.30
CA VAL A 97 6.08 10.07 7.09
C VAL A 97 7.00 11.01 7.87
N SER A 98 7.20 10.71 9.15
CA SER A 98 8.17 11.36 10.03
C SER A 98 8.72 10.37 11.05
N GLU A 99 9.85 10.71 11.69
CA GLU A 99 10.42 9.88 12.75
C GLU A 99 9.43 9.68 13.91
N GLU A 100 8.67 10.73 14.23
CA GLU A 100 7.65 10.67 15.30
C GLU A 100 6.56 9.64 14.96
N ILE A 101 6.07 9.62 13.73
CA ILE A 101 5.05 8.66 13.27
C ILE A 101 5.63 7.24 13.25
N LEU A 102 6.81 7.06 12.65
CA LEU A 102 7.46 5.74 12.55
C LEU A 102 7.88 5.16 13.89
N SER A 103 8.04 5.98 14.92
CA SER A 103 8.28 5.50 16.29
C SER A 103 7.05 4.89 16.95
N LYS A 104 5.84 5.22 16.47
CA LYS A 104 4.56 4.80 17.04
C LYS A 104 3.92 3.64 16.26
N VAL A 105 4.02 3.66 14.92
CA VAL A 105 3.29 2.73 14.04
C VAL A 105 4.17 2.22 12.90
N LYS A 106 3.77 1.09 12.31
CA LYS A 106 4.31 0.62 11.03
C LYS A 106 3.53 1.24 9.88
N ILE A 107 4.24 1.65 8.82
CA ILE A 107 3.62 2.15 7.59
C ILE A 107 3.87 1.15 6.45
N ILE A 108 2.80 0.83 5.73
CA ILE A 108 2.84 0.05 4.49
C ILE A 108 2.37 0.96 3.36
N ASP A 109 3.33 1.44 2.57
CA ASP A 109 3.07 2.35 1.48
C ASP A 109 2.78 1.62 0.16
N LEU A 110 1.61 1.84 -0.41
CA LEU A 110 1.21 1.31 -1.71
C LEU A 110 1.57 2.25 -2.86
N SER A 111 2.04 3.47 -2.56
CA SER A 111 2.57 4.39 -3.57
C SER A 111 3.98 3.97 -4.01
N ALA A 112 4.60 4.79 -4.84
CA ALA A 112 5.96 4.54 -5.30
C ALA A 112 7.04 5.24 -4.44
N ASP A 113 6.65 5.99 -3.41
CA ASP A 113 7.51 6.96 -2.75
C ASP A 113 8.81 6.36 -2.19
N PHE A 114 8.76 5.15 -1.67
CA PHE A 114 9.92 4.51 -1.03
C PHE A 114 10.46 3.28 -1.78
N ARG A 115 10.02 3.04 -3.03
CA ARG A 115 10.45 1.86 -3.81
C ARG A 115 11.84 2.01 -4.41
N ILE A 116 12.21 3.23 -4.83
CA ILE A 116 13.46 3.52 -5.53
C ILE A 116 14.44 4.13 -4.54
N LYS A 117 15.60 3.48 -4.36
CA LYS A 117 16.64 3.92 -3.42
C LYS A 117 17.35 5.21 -3.84
N ASP A 118 17.47 5.46 -5.13
CA ASP A 118 18.03 6.70 -5.67
C ASP A 118 16.96 7.78 -5.78
N VAL A 119 17.05 8.80 -4.93
CA VAL A 119 16.11 9.92 -4.89
C VAL A 119 16.07 10.70 -6.21
N ASN A 120 17.21 10.87 -6.90
CA ASN A 120 17.25 11.60 -8.16
C ASN A 120 16.51 10.83 -9.25
N ARG A 121 16.67 9.52 -9.28
CA ARG A 121 15.93 8.64 -10.19
C ARG A 121 14.43 8.67 -9.90
N TYR A 122 14.02 8.65 -8.62
CA TYR A 122 12.62 8.80 -8.25
C TYR A 122 12.03 10.14 -8.77
N GLU A 123 12.73 11.25 -8.52
CA GLU A 123 12.28 12.60 -8.94
C GLU A 123 12.23 12.74 -10.47
N GLU A 124 13.20 12.15 -11.18
CA GLU A 124 13.21 12.10 -12.64
C GLU A 124 12.00 11.36 -13.21
N TRP A 125 11.71 10.15 -12.66
CA TRP A 125 10.65 9.29 -13.17
C TRP A 125 9.24 9.77 -12.85
N TYR A 126 9.02 10.24 -11.62
CA TYR A 126 7.70 10.65 -11.16
C TYR A 126 7.43 12.15 -11.38
N GLY A 127 8.45 12.96 -11.69
CA GLY A 127 8.33 14.40 -11.93
C GLY A 127 7.91 15.18 -10.67
N ILE A 128 8.15 14.63 -9.49
CA ILE A 128 7.82 15.23 -8.19
C ILE A 128 9.02 15.13 -7.26
N LYS A 129 9.15 16.09 -6.35
CA LYS A 129 10.20 16.10 -5.34
C LYS A 129 9.84 15.17 -4.19
N HIS A 130 10.79 14.33 -3.78
CA HIS A 130 10.61 13.47 -2.61
C HIS A 130 10.61 14.31 -1.32
N GLN A 131 9.62 14.10 -0.44
CA GLN A 131 9.42 14.96 0.72
C GLN A 131 10.19 14.48 1.98
N SER A 132 10.56 13.21 2.03
CA SER A 132 11.28 12.60 3.17
C SER A 132 12.34 11.59 2.68
N PRO A 133 13.39 12.08 1.95
CA PRO A 133 14.40 11.21 1.36
C PRO A 133 15.23 10.45 2.42
N GLU A 134 15.31 10.96 3.63
CA GLU A 134 16.03 10.35 4.76
C GLU A 134 15.50 8.97 5.16
N PHE A 135 14.25 8.64 4.82
CA PHE A 135 13.66 7.34 5.14
C PHE A 135 13.75 6.31 4.01
N ILE A 136 14.27 6.70 2.83
CA ILE A 136 14.35 5.81 1.67
C ILE A 136 15.22 4.58 1.98
N ASP A 137 16.37 4.79 2.64
CA ASP A 137 17.33 3.70 2.91
C ASP A 137 16.79 2.68 3.89
N GLU A 138 15.99 3.09 4.88
CA GLU A 138 15.41 2.18 5.85
C GLU A 138 14.17 1.43 5.33
N ALA A 139 13.50 1.96 4.30
CA ALA A 139 12.31 1.34 3.75
C ALA A 139 12.63 -0.05 3.17
N VAL A 140 11.88 -1.05 3.59
CA VAL A 140 12.03 -2.42 3.08
C VAL A 140 11.08 -2.65 1.93
N TYR A 141 11.59 -3.19 0.82
CA TYR A 141 10.75 -3.54 -0.34
C TYR A 141 9.79 -4.69 0.01
N GLY A 142 8.50 -4.44 -0.11
CA GLY A 142 7.42 -5.24 0.46
C GLY A 142 7.05 -6.51 -0.30
N LEU A 143 7.97 -7.10 -1.08
CA LEU A 143 7.73 -8.39 -1.74
C LEU A 143 7.88 -9.53 -0.72
N CYS A 144 6.77 -9.95 -0.13
CA CYS A 144 6.72 -10.84 1.03
C CYS A 144 7.39 -12.20 0.79
N GLU A 145 7.34 -12.72 -0.42
CA GLU A 145 7.92 -14.01 -0.81
C GLU A 145 9.44 -14.01 -0.74
N ILE A 146 10.06 -12.83 -0.93
CA ILE A 146 11.52 -12.67 -0.95
C ILE A 146 12.03 -12.05 0.35
N ASN A 147 11.38 -11.01 0.85
CA ASN A 147 11.89 -10.15 1.93
C ASN A 147 11.16 -10.36 3.27
N ARG A 148 10.51 -11.49 3.48
CA ARG A 148 9.64 -11.75 4.65
C ARG A 148 10.26 -11.40 6.01
N GLU A 149 11.52 -11.80 6.23
CA GLU A 149 12.16 -11.61 7.54
C GLU A 149 12.55 -10.14 7.79
N ASP A 150 12.87 -9.40 6.75
CA ASP A 150 13.16 -7.97 6.85
C ASP A 150 11.87 -7.17 7.02
N ILE A 151 10.80 -7.53 6.31
CA ILE A 151 9.46 -6.92 6.45
C ILE A 151 8.94 -7.04 7.89
N LYS A 152 9.13 -8.18 8.55
CA LYS A 152 8.72 -8.36 9.96
C LYS A 152 9.35 -7.32 10.89
N LYS A 153 10.60 -6.93 10.63
CA LYS A 153 11.37 -6.00 11.44
C LYS A 153 11.15 -4.54 11.03
N ALA A 154 10.76 -4.30 9.80
CA ALA A 154 10.61 -2.97 9.24
C ALA A 154 9.49 -2.18 9.93
N ARG A 155 9.70 -0.88 10.02
CA ARG A 155 8.67 0.11 10.39
C ARG A 155 8.11 0.85 9.19
N LEU A 156 8.84 0.87 8.06
CA LEU A 156 8.41 1.42 6.77
C LEU A 156 8.57 0.36 5.69
N ILE A 157 7.48 0.03 5.00
CA ILE A 157 7.42 -1.00 3.97
C ILE A 157 6.96 -0.36 2.67
N ALA A 158 7.82 -0.40 1.65
CA ALA A 158 7.50 0.04 0.29
C ALA A 158 6.85 -1.12 -0.48
N ASN A 159 5.53 -1.16 -0.53
CA ASN A 159 4.81 -2.22 -1.21
C ASN A 159 5.04 -2.15 -2.73
N PRO A 160 5.41 -3.26 -3.42
CA PRO A 160 5.70 -3.24 -4.84
C PRO A 160 4.49 -2.88 -5.70
N GLY A 161 4.75 -2.37 -6.90
CA GLY A 161 3.74 -2.18 -7.93
C GLY A 161 3.27 -3.52 -8.52
N CYS A 162 2.14 -3.51 -9.25
CA CYS A 162 1.55 -4.71 -9.83
C CYS A 162 2.47 -5.40 -10.85
N TYR A 163 3.11 -4.63 -11.74
CA TYR A 163 4.04 -5.16 -12.74
C TYR A 163 5.30 -5.79 -12.12
N PRO A 164 6.03 -5.09 -11.22
CA PRO A 164 7.18 -5.69 -10.55
C PRO A 164 6.81 -6.93 -9.75
N THR A 165 5.68 -6.93 -9.05
CA THR A 165 5.21 -8.10 -8.30
C THR A 165 5.02 -9.30 -9.22
N CYS A 166 4.25 -9.14 -10.29
CA CYS A 166 3.98 -10.22 -11.25
C CYS A 166 5.26 -10.73 -11.91
N SER A 167 6.06 -9.81 -12.47
CA SER A 167 7.28 -10.16 -13.21
C SER A 167 8.33 -10.81 -12.32
N THR A 168 8.58 -10.23 -11.15
CA THR A 168 9.58 -10.76 -10.22
C THR A 168 9.19 -12.14 -9.71
N LEU A 169 7.95 -12.34 -9.27
CA LEU A 169 7.52 -13.65 -8.76
C LEU A 169 7.53 -14.72 -9.85
N SER A 170 7.30 -14.35 -11.10
CA SER A 170 7.37 -15.28 -12.24
C SER A 170 8.80 -15.68 -12.59
N ILE A 171 9.76 -14.76 -12.50
CA ILE A 171 11.13 -14.96 -12.99
C ILE A 171 12.07 -15.41 -11.88
N TYR A 172 11.89 -14.88 -10.66
CA TYR A 172 12.81 -15.06 -9.55
C TYR A 172 13.20 -16.52 -9.25
N PRO A 173 12.26 -17.49 -9.20
CA PRO A 173 12.62 -18.89 -8.93
C PRO A 173 13.58 -19.45 -9.97
N MET A 174 13.33 -19.16 -11.24
CA MET A 174 14.15 -19.64 -12.35
C MET A 174 15.52 -18.95 -12.40
N ALA A 175 15.54 -17.64 -12.13
CA ALA A 175 16.79 -16.87 -12.07
C ALA A 175 17.66 -17.34 -10.89
N LYS A 176 17.05 -17.58 -9.73
CA LYS A 176 17.75 -18.06 -8.54
C LYS A 176 18.44 -19.41 -8.74
N GLU A 177 17.79 -20.31 -9.47
CA GLU A 177 18.32 -21.64 -9.81
C GLU A 177 19.23 -21.64 -11.06
N GLY A 178 19.49 -20.47 -11.66
CA GLY A 178 20.34 -20.35 -12.86
C GLY A 178 19.75 -21.01 -14.10
N LEU A 179 18.44 -21.14 -14.19
CA LEU A 179 17.73 -21.84 -15.28
C LEU A 179 17.44 -20.96 -16.48
N ILE A 180 17.67 -19.66 -16.37
CA ILE A 180 17.42 -18.68 -17.44
C ILE A 180 18.62 -17.73 -17.62
N GLU A 181 18.79 -17.24 -18.83
CA GLU A 181 19.75 -16.18 -19.14
C GLU A 181 19.09 -14.80 -18.91
N MET A 182 19.52 -14.08 -17.87
CA MET A 182 18.93 -12.80 -17.47
C MET A 182 18.96 -11.74 -18.58
N ASN A 183 20.00 -11.75 -19.42
CA ASN A 183 20.15 -10.80 -20.55
C ASN A 183 19.13 -11.03 -21.70
N SER A 184 18.45 -12.17 -21.70
CA SER A 184 17.46 -12.53 -22.74
C SER A 184 16.02 -12.43 -22.26
N VAL A 185 15.78 -11.96 -21.03
CA VAL A 185 14.44 -11.85 -20.45
C VAL A 185 13.66 -10.70 -21.12
N ILE A 186 12.50 -11.03 -21.66
CA ILE A 186 11.56 -10.06 -22.24
C ILE A 186 10.27 -10.12 -21.41
N ILE A 187 9.83 -8.95 -20.90
CA ILE A 187 8.61 -8.82 -20.13
C ILE A 187 7.57 -8.04 -20.95
N ASP A 188 6.52 -8.73 -21.39
CA ASP A 188 5.34 -8.11 -22.00
C ASP A 188 4.19 -8.08 -20.99
N ALA A 189 4.08 -6.98 -20.25
CA ALA A 189 3.13 -6.83 -19.15
C ALA A 189 1.95 -5.94 -19.57
N LYS A 190 0.74 -6.43 -19.35
CA LYS A 190 -0.52 -5.73 -19.71
C LYS A 190 -1.36 -5.48 -18.46
N SER A 191 -1.86 -4.24 -18.32
CA SER A 191 -2.74 -3.84 -17.21
C SER A 191 -4.18 -3.72 -17.68
N GLY A 192 -5.12 -4.11 -16.81
CA GLY A 192 -6.52 -3.75 -16.97
C GLY A 192 -6.74 -2.24 -16.68
N THR A 193 -7.89 -1.72 -17.13
CA THR A 193 -8.25 -0.29 -17.02
C THR A 193 -8.30 0.21 -15.58
N SER A 194 -8.71 -0.63 -14.64
CA SER A 194 -8.77 -0.29 -13.22
C SER A 194 -7.39 -0.09 -12.56
N GLY A 195 -6.31 -0.62 -13.17
CA GLY A 195 -4.94 -0.45 -12.67
C GLY A 195 -4.47 1.02 -12.65
N ALA A 196 -5.05 1.88 -13.48
CA ALA A 196 -4.77 3.32 -13.48
C ALA A 196 -5.62 4.11 -12.46
N GLY A 197 -6.44 3.45 -11.65
CA GLY A 197 -7.32 4.09 -10.68
C GLY A 197 -8.54 4.76 -11.30
N ARG A 198 -9.27 5.54 -10.51
CA ARG A 198 -10.52 6.20 -10.95
C ARG A 198 -10.29 7.31 -11.99
N GLY A 199 -9.11 7.92 -11.99
CA GLY A 199 -8.73 9.01 -12.89
C GLY A 199 -8.09 8.54 -14.20
N ALA A 200 -8.31 7.29 -14.61
CA ALA A 200 -7.71 6.71 -15.79
C ALA A 200 -8.03 7.50 -17.07
N LYS A 201 -6.99 7.94 -17.77
CA LYS A 201 -7.10 8.59 -19.07
C LYS A 201 -6.72 7.58 -20.16
N ALA A 202 -7.31 7.71 -21.36
CA ALA A 202 -7.03 6.83 -22.50
C ALA A 202 -5.51 6.67 -22.81
N VAL A 203 -4.72 7.73 -22.60
CA VAL A 203 -3.26 7.73 -22.78
C VAL A 203 -2.51 6.83 -21.78
N SER A 204 -3.11 6.50 -20.63
CA SER A 204 -2.50 5.62 -19.62
C SER A 204 -2.33 4.18 -20.11
N TYR A 205 -2.94 3.82 -21.24
CA TYR A 205 -2.95 2.46 -21.79
C TYR A 205 -1.96 2.26 -22.94
N THR A 206 -1.38 3.33 -23.48
CA THR A 206 -0.53 3.28 -24.68
C THR A 206 0.96 3.37 -24.41
N HIS A 207 1.37 3.76 -23.20
CA HIS A 207 2.78 3.92 -22.84
C HIS A 207 3.09 3.17 -21.55
N LEU A 208 3.47 1.91 -21.69
CA LEU A 208 4.11 1.13 -20.63
C LEU A 208 5.55 1.65 -20.47
N ARG A 209 5.82 2.38 -19.40
CA ARG A 209 7.18 2.71 -19.03
C ARG A 209 7.78 1.51 -18.31
N ALA A 210 8.63 0.76 -19.02
CA ALA A 210 9.28 -0.47 -18.56
C ALA A 210 10.40 -0.25 -17.51
N HIS A 211 10.35 0.81 -16.69
CA HIS A 211 11.48 1.24 -15.87
C HIS A 211 11.34 1.03 -14.35
N GLU A 212 10.29 0.34 -13.90
CA GLU A 212 10.20 -0.10 -12.50
C GLU A 212 11.03 -1.37 -12.19
N THR A 213 11.77 -1.89 -13.17
CA THR A 213 12.51 -3.16 -13.04
C THR A 213 13.99 -3.01 -12.75
N ASP A 214 14.50 -1.79 -12.61
CA ASP A 214 15.93 -1.53 -12.34
C ASP A 214 16.25 -1.36 -10.84
N SER A 215 15.70 -2.24 -10.01
CA SER A 215 16.08 -2.33 -8.60
C SER A 215 16.34 -3.75 -8.18
#